data_74afc5d0be1176d24dc839fc7f00646d
#
_entry.id   74afc5d0be1176d24dc839fc7f00646d
#
_cell.length_a   1.000
_cell.length_b   1.000
_cell.length_c   1.000
_cell.angle_alpha   90.00
_cell.angle_beta   90.00
_cell.angle_gamma   90.00
#
_symmetry.space_group_name_H-M   'P 1'
#
loop_
_entity.id
_entity.type
_entity.pdbx_description
1 polymer ?
#
loop_
_entity_poly.entity_id
_entity_poly.type
_entity_poly.pdbx_seq_one_letter_code
_entity_poly.pdbx_strand_id
1 'polypeptide(L)'
;MEKRWNDALDFLELHLDGEIDPEELGRLAGCSAYHFQRMFSYLAEVPLSEYIRRRRMSRAAMELQQGAKVLDVALKYGYESPTAFN
;
A
#
# COMPACT_ATOMS: atom_id res chain seq x y z
N MET A 1 -9.24 12.54 15.30
CA MET A 1 -8.81 11.18 15.04
C MET A 1 -9.14 10.70 13.63
N GLU A 2 -10.37 10.87 13.19
CA GLU A 2 -10.75 10.48 11.82
C GLU A 2 -9.90 11.15 10.75
N LYS A 3 -9.65 12.47 10.90
CA LYS A 3 -8.85 13.18 9.92
C LYS A 3 -7.43 12.64 9.85
N ARG A 4 -6.82 12.37 11.01
CA ARG A 4 -5.46 11.84 11.04
C ARG A 4 -5.38 10.43 10.46
N TRP A 5 -6.40 9.63 10.74
CA TRP A 5 -6.50 8.29 10.17
C TRP A 5 -6.60 8.36 8.65
N ASN A 6 -7.47 9.24 8.14
CA ASN A 6 -7.63 9.42 6.71
C ASN A 6 -6.38 9.98 6.06
N ASP A 7 -5.66 10.87 6.74
CA ASP A 7 -4.39 11.40 6.23
C ASP A 7 -3.37 10.27 6.04
N ALA A 8 -3.31 9.33 6.99
CA ALA A 8 -2.43 8.17 6.88
C ALA A 8 -2.82 7.29 5.71
N LEU A 9 -4.11 7.04 5.51
CA LEU A 9 -4.58 6.23 4.39
C LEU A 9 -4.32 6.91 3.04
N ASP A 10 -4.50 8.23 2.98
CA ASP A 10 -4.19 8.98 1.77
C ASP A 10 -2.71 8.92 1.43
N PHE A 11 -1.86 9.05 2.46
CA PHE A 11 -0.41 8.91 2.28
C PHE A 11 -0.06 7.52 1.72
N LEU A 12 -0.68 6.49 2.29
CA LEU A 12 -0.47 5.11 1.84
C LEU A 12 -0.80 4.97 0.35
N GLU A 13 -1.96 5.47 -0.06
CA GLU A 13 -2.39 5.37 -1.46
C GLU A 13 -1.47 6.13 -2.41
N LEU A 14 -0.94 7.27 -1.98
CA LEU A 14 -0.02 8.06 -2.80
C LEU A 14 1.35 7.41 -2.95
N HIS A 15 1.71 6.50 -2.05
CA HIS A 15 3.05 5.90 -2.02
C HIS A 15 3.06 4.41 -2.33
N LEU A 16 2.00 3.90 -2.98
CA LEU A 16 1.93 2.49 -3.34
C LEU A 16 3.04 2.06 -4.31
N ASP A 17 3.55 2.98 -5.11
CA ASP A 17 4.62 2.71 -6.07
C ASP A 17 6.02 2.83 -5.45
N GLY A 18 6.12 2.94 -4.13
CA GLY A 18 7.38 3.03 -3.42
C GLY A 18 7.32 2.29 -2.11
N GLU A 19 8.31 2.53 -1.26
CA GLU A 19 8.32 1.95 0.07
C GLU A 19 7.33 2.68 0.98
N ILE A 20 6.63 1.90 1.80
CA ILE A 20 5.69 2.43 2.78
C ILE A 20 6.21 2.03 4.16
N ASP A 21 6.59 3.03 4.96
CA ASP A 21 7.11 2.84 6.30
C ASP A 21 5.95 2.91 7.30
N PRO A 22 5.67 1.83 8.04
CA PRO A 22 4.60 1.84 9.05
C PRO A 22 4.80 2.91 10.12
N GLU A 23 6.04 3.28 10.42
CA GLU A 23 6.34 4.36 11.38
C GLU A 23 5.77 5.69 10.88
N GLU A 24 5.90 5.95 9.59
CA GLU A 24 5.38 7.16 8.98
C GLU A 24 3.86 7.19 9.06
N LEU A 25 3.22 6.06 8.78
CA LEU A 25 1.76 5.95 8.86
C LEU A 25 1.28 6.17 10.29
N GLY A 26 1.99 5.58 11.26
CA GLY A 26 1.65 5.78 12.67
C GLY A 26 1.76 7.23 13.07
N ARG A 27 2.83 7.89 12.67
CA ARG A 27 3.04 9.31 12.98
C ARG A 27 1.92 10.17 12.42
N LEU A 28 1.52 9.93 11.17
CA LEU A 28 0.43 10.67 10.56
C LEU A 28 -0.90 10.44 11.27
N ALA A 29 -1.13 9.22 11.74
CA ALA A 29 -2.34 8.88 12.48
C ALA A 29 -2.28 9.29 13.94
N GLY A 30 -1.11 9.74 14.42
CA GLY A 30 -0.95 10.18 15.81
C GLY A 30 -0.71 9.02 16.78
N CYS A 31 -0.12 7.93 16.32
CA CYS A 31 0.14 6.76 17.16
C CYS A 31 1.42 6.05 16.71
N SER A 32 1.78 4.96 17.39
CA SER A 32 2.93 4.15 16.99
C SER A 32 2.60 3.31 15.77
N ALA A 33 3.66 2.81 15.10
CA ALA A 33 3.49 1.88 13.99
C ALA A 33 2.70 0.64 14.44
N TYR A 34 3.01 0.14 15.63
CA TYR A 34 2.33 -1.04 16.18
C TYR A 34 0.83 -0.79 16.35
N HIS A 35 0.47 0.33 16.96
CA HIS A 35 -0.93 0.67 17.18
C HIS A 35 -1.67 0.91 15.87
N PHE A 36 -1.01 1.57 14.92
CA PHE A 36 -1.60 1.81 13.61
C PHE A 36 -1.92 0.48 12.92
N GLN A 37 -0.97 -0.44 12.91
CA GLN A 37 -1.17 -1.73 12.25
C GLN A 37 -2.26 -2.56 12.94
N ARG A 38 -2.32 -2.51 14.26
CA ARG A 38 -3.38 -3.22 14.99
C ARG A 38 -4.76 -2.66 14.69
N MET A 39 -4.90 -1.33 14.73
CA MET A 39 -6.16 -0.67 14.41
C MET A 39 -6.57 -0.97 12.97
N PHE A 40 -5.59 -0.88 12.06
CA PHE A 40 -5.86 -1.15 10.65
C PHE A 40 -6.37 -2.58 10.46
N SER A 41 -5.68 -3.54 11.04
CA SER A 41 -6.04 -4.95 10.93
C SER A 41 -7.45 -5.22 11.49
N TYR A 42 -7.79 -4.57 12.58
CA TYR A 42 -9.11 -4.70 13.18
C TYR A 42 -10.20 -4.13 12.28
N LEU A 43 -9.98 -2.93 11.73
CA LEU A 43 -10.98 -2.26 10.91
C LEU A 43 -11.11 -2.86 9.51
N ALA A 44 -9.99 -3.23 8.90
CA ALA A 44 -9.97 -3.74 7.53
C ALA A 44 -10.15 -5.26 7.44
N GLU A 45 -10.01 -5.95 8.56
CA GLU A 45 -10.09 -7.41 8.66
C GLU A 45 -8.99 -8.13 7.89
N VAL A 46 -7.93 -7.40 7.50
CA VAL A 46 -6.72 -7.98 6.90
C VAL A 46 -5.52 -7.21 7.44
N PRO A 47 -4.34 -7.86 7.53
CA PRO A 47 -3.12 -7.14 7.92
C PRO A 47 -2.77 -6.03 6.94
N LEU A 48 -2.09 -4.99 7.44
CA LEU A 48 -1.69 -3.86 6.62
C LEU A 48 -0.86 -4.30 5.40
N SER A 49 0.09 -5.21 5.60
CA SER A 49 0.93 -5.72 4.52
C SER A 49 0.11 -6.38 3.41
N GLU A 50 -0.92 -7.13 3.78
CA GLU A 50 -1.79 -7.78 2.81
C GLU A 50 -2.63 -6.75 2.06
N TYR A 51 -3.12 -5.73 2.76
CA TYR A 51 -3.87 -4.66 2.13
C TYR A 51 -3.01 -3.93 1.09
N ILE A 52 -1.77 -3.59 1.46
CA ILE A 52 -0.85 -2.92 0.55
C ILE A 52 -0.59 -3.78 -0.68
N ARG A 53 -0.35 -5.08 -0.48
CA ARG A 53 -0.13 -6.02 -1.57
C ARG A 53 -1.32 -6.04 -2.53
N ARG A 54 -2.52 -6.13 -2.00
CA ARG A 54 -3.75 -6.16 -2.81
C ARG A 54 -3.95 -4.87 -3.58
N ARG A 55 -3.68 -3.73 -2.95
CA ARG A 55 -3.81 -2.43 -3.61
C ARG A 55 -2.80 -2.27 -4.74
N ARG A 56 -1.57 -2.72 -4.53
CA ARG A 56 -0.53 -2.69 -5.56
C ARG A 56 -0.93 -3.54 -6.76
N MET A 57 -1.45 -4.73 -6.50
CA MET A 57 -1.91 -5.62 -7.57
C MET A 57 -3.07 -5.02 -8.36
N SER A 58 -4.02 -4.40 -7.67
CA SER A 58 -5.15 -3.75 -8.32
C SER A 58 -4.70 -2.61 -9.24
N ARG A 59 -3.78 -1.78 -8.74
CA ARG A 59 -3.24 -0.68 -9.54
C ARG A 59 -2.44 -1.19 -10.73
N ALA A 60 -1.63 -2.21 -10.51
CA ALA A 60 -0.84 -2.83 -11.56
C ALA A 60 -1.74 -3.38 -12.66
N ALA A 61 -2.80 -4.08 -12.28
CA ALA A 61 -3.76 -4.63 -13.25
C ALA A 61 -4.41 -3.53 -14.08
N MET A 62 -4.76 -2.42 -13.43
CA MET A 62 -5.37 -1.28 -14.13
C MET A 62 -4.41 -0.68 -15.15
N GLU A 63 -3.14 -0.51 -14.77
CA GLU A 63 -2.14 0.04 -15.69
C GLU A 63 -1.87 -0.88 -16.87
N LEU A 64 -1.87 -2.19 -16.65
CA LEU A 64 -1.71 -3.17 -17.72
C LEU A 64 -2.88 -3.10 -18.70
N GLN A 65 -4.10 -2.91 -18.20
CA GLN A 65 -5.28 -2.75 -19.04
C GLN A 65 -5.21 -1.47 -19.87
N GLN A 66 -4.49 -0.47 -19.40
CA GLN A 66 -4.28 0.79 -20.10
C GLN A 66 -3.11 0.73 -21.08
N GLY A 67 -2.50 -0.44 -21.25
CA GLY A 67 -1.43 -0.64 -22.22
C GLY A 67 -0.01 -0.54 -21.69
N ALA A 68 0.18 -0.41 -20.39
CA ALA A 68 1.51 -0.37 -19.81
C ALA A 68 2.22 -1.71 -19.97
N LYS A 69 3.55 -1.68 -20.07
CA LYS A 69 4.35 -2.89 -20.23
C LYS A 69 4.48 -3.63 -18.91
N VAL A 70 4.40 -4.96 -18.96
CA VAL A 70 4.47 -5.80 -17.76
C VAL A 70 5.71 -5.52 -16.93
N LEU A 71 6.88 -5.44 -17.57
CA LEU A 71 8.14 -5.20 -16.85
C LEU A 71 8.14 -3.84 -16.17
N ASP A 72 7.67 -2.80 -16.84
CA ASP A 72 7.62 -1.46 -16.27
C ASP A 72 6.71 -1.41 -15.06
N VAL A 73 5.55 -2.05 -15.14
CA VAL A 73 4.58 -2.10 -14.04
C VAL A 73 5.15 -2.89 -12.88
N ALA A 74 5.79 -4.03 -13.14
CA ALA A 74 6.38 -4.85 -12.10
C ALA A 74 7.45 -4.08 -11.33
N LEU A 75 8.33 -3.38 -12.04
CA LEU A 75 9.38 -2.58 -11.42
C LEU A 75 8.80 -1.40 -10.61
N LYS A 76 7.77 -0.78 -11.15
CA LYS A 76 7.12 0.35 -10.48
C LYS A 76 6.57 -0.02 -9.10
N TYR A 77 6.01 -1.22 -8.97
CA TYR A 77 5.40 -1.66 -7.72
C TYR A 77 6.30 -2.57 -6.89
N GLY A 78 7.61 -2.59 -7.20
CA GLY A 78 8.60 -3.23 -6.35
C GLY A 78 8.80 -4.72 -6.56
N TYR A 79 8.30 -5.28 -7.64
CA TYR A 79 8.53 -6.68 -7.97
C TYR A 79 9.86 -6.84 -8.71
N GLU A 80 10.63 -7.84 -8.33
CA GLU A 80 11.96 -8.05 -8.91
C GLU A 80 11.91 -8.65 -10.30
N SER A 81 10.83 -9.35 -10.63
CA SER A 81 10.67 -9.97 -11.95
C SER A 81 9.18 -10.07 -12.28
N PRO A 82 8.84 -10.20 -13.58
CA PRO A 82 7.46 -10.40 -13.98
C PRO A 82 6.79 -11.63 -13.35
N THR A 83 7.58 -12.65 -13.04
CA THR A 83 7.09 -13.88 -12.42
C THR A 83 6.56 -13.62 -11.02
N ALA A 84 7.23 -12.76 -10.25
CA ALA A 84 6.80 -12.40 -8.93
C ALA A 84 5.49 -11.61 -8.93
N PHE A 85 5.17 -11.00 -10.07
CA PHE A 85 3.95 -10.21 -10.25
C PHE A 85 2.70 -11.09 -10.24
N ASN A 86 2.83 -12.28 -10.78
CA ASN A 86 1.71 -13.22 -10.84
C ASN A 86 1.56 -13.97 -9.53
#